data_ea7744119f9e482a997ae76e77298a82
#
_entry.id   ea7744119f9e482a997ae76e77298a82
#
_cell.length_a   1.000
_cell.length_b   1.000
_cell.length_c   1.000
_cell.angle_alpha   90.00
_cell.angle_beta   90.00
_cell.angle_gamma   90.00
#
_symmetry.space_group_name_H-M   'P 1'
#
loop_
_entity.id
_entity.type
_entity.pdbx_description
1 polymer ?
#
loop_
_entity_poly.entity_id
_entity_poly.type
_entity_poly.pdbx_seq_one_letter_code
_entity_poly.pdbx_strand_id
1 'polypeptide(L)'
;MKNAIAADWAAPTKVVAFSTLRDGGVSKAPYESLNFAYHVGDSATNVHKNRTTLSAHLSPKLQWQWLQQIHGAGVVEVVEPTVELAADALFTKQPNVVCCVQTADCLPVFFAARNGSEVAIAHAGWKGLVAGVLENTVRKMSSDASEIIAWL
;
A
#
# COMPACT_ATOMS: atom_id res chain seq x y z
N MET A 1 -4.22 -4.12 15.47
CA MET A 1 -4.11 -5.39 14.71
C MET A 1 -2.92 -6.15 15.26
N LYS A 2 -3.06 -7.41 15.74
CA LYS A 2 -1.96 -8.14 16.38
C LYS A 2 -0.80 -8.51 15.41
N ASN A 3 -1.10 -8.60 14.11
CA ASN A 3 -0.17 -9.03 13.07
C ASN A 3 0.12 -7.89 12.08
N ALA A 4 0.48 -6.72 12.59
CA ALA A 4 0.89 -5.57 11.79
C ALA A 4 1.88 -4.70 12.56
N ILE A 5 2.78 -4.06 11.83
CA ILE A 5 3.72 -3.05 12.31
C ILE A 5 3.13 -1.68 11.94
N ALA A 6 2.76 -0.90 12.94
CA ALA A 6 2.31 0.47 12.71
C ALA A 6 3.51 1.36 12.40
N ALA A 7 3.32 2.31 11.49
CA ALA A 7 4.35 3.30 11.20
C ALA A 7 4.59 4.19 12.43
N ASP A 8 5.85 4.29 12.83
CA ASP A 8 6.30 5.21 13.88
C ASP A 8 6.91 6.45 13.22
N TRP A 9 6.06 7.43 12.96
CA TRP A 9 6.40 8.67 12.26
C TRP A 9 5.60 9.88 12.74
N ALA A 10 6.06 11.08 12.39
CA ALA A 10 5.42 12.33 12.77
C ALA A 10 4.21 12.72 11.89
N ALA A 11 3.44 11.73 11.41
CA ALA A 11 2.23 12.02 10.65
C ALA A 11 1.09 12.49 11.57
N PRO A 12 0.13 13.29 11.06
CA PRO A 12 -1.07 13.63 11.81
C PRO A 12 -1.86 12.40 12.22
N THR A 13 -2.50 12.44 13.38
CA THR A 13 -3.26 11.31 13.97
C THR A 13 -4.39 10.78 13.09
N LYS A 14 -4.86 11.58 12.12
CA LYS A 14 -5.84 11.13 11.11
C LYS A 14 -5.24 10.26 10.00
N VAL A 15 -3.91 10.22 9.89
CA VAL A 15 -3.19 9.38 8.91
C VAL A 15 -2.78 8.09 9.60
N VAL A 16 -3.25 6.97 9.07
CA VAL A 16 -2.93 5.63 9.58
C VAL A 16 -2.14 4.88 8.53
N ALA A 17 -0.97 4.37 8.90
CA ALA A 17 -0.13 3.55 8.05
C ALA A 17 0.39 2.33 8.84
N PHE A 18 0.42 1.19 8.20
CA PHE A 18 0.93 -0.04 8.78
C PHE A 18 1.34 -1.04 7.69
N SER A 19 2.27 -1.92 8.03
CA SER A 19 2.61 -3.11 7.25
C SER A 19 2.07 -4.34 7.95
N THR A 20 1.34 -5.20 7.23
CA THR A 20 0.92 -6.50 7.79
C THR A 20 2.10 -7.46 7.85
N LEU A 21 2.07 -8.38 8.82
CA LEU A 21 2.94 -9.55 8.83
C LEU A 21 2.33 -10.67 7.98
N ARG A 22 3.13 -11.69 7.71
CA ARG A 22 2.71 -12.82 6.87
C ARG A 22 1.70 -13.77 7.52
N ASP A 23 1.50 -13.68 8.83
CA ASP A 23 0.67 -14.61 9.61
C ASP A 23 -0.78 -14.15 9.73
N GLY A 24 -1.68 -15.12 9.96
CA GLY A 24 -3.09 -14.85 10.26
C GLY A 24 -4.05 -14.98 9.06
N GLY A 25 -3.56 -15.51 7.94
CA GLY A 25 -4.37 -15.79 6.76
C GLY A 25 -4.73 -17.26 6.60
N VAL A 26 -5.25 -17.61 5.43
CA VAL A 26 -5.75 -18.95 5.08
C VAL A 26 -4.97 -19.61 3.94
N SER A 27 -4.01 -18.91 3.34
CA SER A 27 -3.15 -19.46 2.30
C SER A 27 -2.26 -20.58 2.86
N LYS A 28 -2.01 -21.58 2.02
CA LYS A 28 -1.17 -22.74 2.36
C LYS A 28 0.22 -22.59 1.75
N ALA A 29 1.14 -23.46 2.14
CA ALA A 29 2.49 -23.52 1.56
C ALA A 29 2.44 -23.49 0.03
N PRO A 30 3.31 -22.71 -0.61
CA PRO A 30 4.40 -21.88 -0.03
C PRO A 30 3.97 -20.45 0.35
N TYR A 31 2.67 -20.13 0.34
CA TYR A 31 2.11 -18.78 0.53
C TYR A 31 1.63 -18.51 1.97
N GLU A 32 2.01 -19.36 2.94
CA GLU A 32 1.52 -19.21 4.32
C GLU A 32 1.88 -17.87 4.92
N SER A 33 0.85 -17.23 5.47
CA SER A 33 -0.57 -17.57 5.41
C SER A 33 -1.41 -16.38 4.91
N LEU A 34 -0.95 -15.13 5.08
CA LEU A 34 -1.70 -13.90 4.76
C LEU A 34 -1.27 -13.32 3.40
N ASN A 35 -1.26 -14.15 2.37
CA ASN A 35 -0.95 -13.68 1.02
C ASN A 35 -2.12 -12.87 0.43
N PHE A 36 -1.80 -11.69 -0.13
CA PHE A 36 -2.75 -10.79 -0.80
C PHE A 36 -2.59 -10.75 -2.32
N ALA A 37 -1.59 -11.45 -2.89
CA ALA A 37 -1.23 -11.36 -4.29
C ALA A 37 -1.92 -12.46 -5.11
N TYR A 38 -2.71 -12.05 -6.12
CA TYR A 38 -3.36 -12.99 -7.04
C TYR A 38 -2.41 -13.59 -8.09
N HIS A 39 -1.33 -12.88 -8.42
CA HIS A 39 -0.45 -13.21 -9.54
C HIS A 39 0.71 -14.15 -9.21
N VAL A 40 0.81 -14.62 -7.96
CA VAL A 40 1.92 -15.46 -7.51
C VAL A 40 1.64 -16.98 -7.60
N GLY A 41 0.41 -17.37 -7.97
CA GLY A 41 0.03 -18.78 -8.13
C GLY A 41 -0.70 -19.39 -6.93
N ASP A 42 -1.06 -18.61 -5.92
CA ASP A 42 -1.93 -19.02 -4.82
C ASP A 42 -3.40 -19.17 -5.29
N SER A 43 -4.19 -19.89 -4.50
CA SER A 43 -5.64 -19.98 -4.73
C SER A 43 -6.30 -18.60 -4.64
N ALA A 44 -6.97 -18.18 -5.72
CA ALA A 44 -7.73 -16.94 -5.75
C ALA A 44 -8.75 -16.84 -4.61
N THR A 45 -9.35 -17.96 -4.21
CA THR A 45 -10.27 -18.02 -3.07
C THR A 45 -9.58 -17.68 -1.76
N ASN A 46 -8.36 -18.18 -1.53
CA ASN A 46 -7.57 -17.88 -0.33
C ASN A 46 -7.17 -16.42 -0.30
N VAL A 47 -6.66 -15.88 -1.41
CA VAL A 47 -6.30 -14.46 -1.53
C VAL A 47 -7.50 -13.56 -1.27
N HIS A 48 -8.65 -13.87 -1.88
CA HIS A 48 -9.89 -13.14 -1.64
C HIS A 48 -10.28 -13.16 -0.15
N LYS A 49 -10.21 -14.33 0.49
CA LYS A 49 -10.52 -14.47 1.92
C LYS A 49 -9.56 -13.68 2.79
N ASN A 50 -8.27 -13.67 2.47
CA ASN A 50 -7.27 -12.88 3.20
C ASN A 50 -7.57 -11.38 3.09
N ARG A 51 -7.84 -10.86 1.87
CA ARG A 51 -8.23 -9.46 1.65
C ARG A 51 -9.51 -9.09 2.40
N THR A 52 -10.52 -9.95 2.35
CA THR A 52 -11.79 -9.75 3.08
C THR A 52 -11.57 -9.74 4.59
N THR A 53 -10.75 -10.65 5.11
CA THR A 53 -10.41 -10.71 6.53
C THR A 53 -9.69 -9.45 6.97
N LEU A 54 -8.73 -8.95 6.19
CA LEU A 54 -8.03 -7.70 6.49
C LEU A 54 -9.01 -6.52 6.54
N SER A 55 -9.89 -6.39 5.55
CA SER A 55 -10.86 -5.30 5.50
C SER A 55 -11.86 -5.35 6.64
N ALA A 56 -12.31 -6.55 7.06
CA ALA A 56 -13.23 -6.73 8.17
C ALA A 56 -12.66 -6.34 9.54
N HIS A 57 -11.33 -6.37 9.70
CA HIS A 57 -10.65 -5.95 10.94
C HIS A 57 -10.56 -4.42 11.10
N LEU A 58 -10.90 -3.68 10.06
CA LEU A 58 -10.86 -2.22 10.03
C LEU A 58 -12.29 -1.66 9.88
N SER A 59 -12.43 -0.44 9.43
CA SER A 59 -13.76 0.15 9.25
C SER A 59 -14.39 -0.29 7.93
N PRO A 60 -15.70 -0.65 7.90
CA PRO A 60 -16.42 -0.95 6.66
C PRO A 60 -16.56 0.27 5.73
N LYS A 61 -16.23 1.46 6.20
CA LYS A 61 -16.21 2.69 5.38
C LYS A 61 -14.97 2.80 4.52
N LEU A 62 -13.94 1.97 4.75
CA LEU A 62 -12.68 2.02 4.01
C LEU A 62 -12.84 1.38 2.65
N GLN A 63 -12.34 2.07 1.65
CA GLN A 63 -12.31 1.63 0.25
C GLN A 63 -10.86 1.33 -0.13
N TRP A 64 -10.60 0.13 -0.61
CA TRP A 64 -9.26 -0.40 -0.80
C TRP A 64 -8.84 -0.31 -2.26
N GLN A 65 -7.72 0.36 -2.54
CA GLN A 65 -7.10 0.35 -3.86
C GLN A 65 -5.84 -0.49 -3.83
N TRP A 66 -5.87 -1.56 -4.59
CA TRP A 66 -4.75 -2.44 -4.88
C TRP A 66 -4.14 -2.12 -6.24
N LEU A 67 -2.88 -2.51 -6.45
CA LEU A 67 -2.17 -2.35 -7.73
C LEU A 67 -1.79 -3.70 -8.33
N GLN A 68 -1.79 -3.74 -9.65
CA GLN A 68 -1.02 -4.72 -10.42
C GLN A 68 0.42 -4.21 -10.51
N GLN A 69 1.24 -4.60 -9.54
CA GLN A 69 2.64 -4.15 -9.45
C GLN A 69 3.48 -4.79 -10.54
N ILE A 70 4.25 -3.97 -11.24
CA ILE A 70 5.06 -4.37 -12.41
C ILE A 70 6.56 -4.11 -12.23
N HIS A 71 6.98 -3.73 -11.00
CA HIS A 71 8.34 -3.33 -10.65
C HIS A 71 8.85 -2.13 -11.47
N GLY A 72 7.94 -1.23 -11.83
CA GLY A 72 8.22 0.01 -12.55
C GLY A 72 8.28 1.23 -11.65
N ALA A 73 8.12 2.41 -12.25
CA ALA A 73 8.10 3.70 -11.55
C ALA A 73 6.80 4.49 -11.80
N GLY A 74 5.75 3.81 -12.25
CA GLY A 74 4.44 4.40 -12.47
C GLY A 74 3.75 4.74 -11.15
N VAL A 75 3.11 5.92 -11.10
CA VAL A 75 2.38 6.43 -9.93
C VAL A 75 0.99 6.84 -10.38
N VAL A 76 -0.05 6.38 -9.69
CA VAL A 76 -1.44 6.71 -9.98
C VAL A 76 -2.09 7.52 -8.86
N GLU A 77 -2.91 8.52 -9.23
CA GLU A 77 -3.81 9.19 -8.30
C GLU A 77 -5.11 8.40 -8.19
N VAL A 78 -5.57 8.19 -6.96
CA VAL A 78 -6.81 7.47 -6.68
C VAL A 78 -7.82 8.44 -6.10
N VAL A 79 -8.82 8.76 -6.89
CA VAL A 79 -9.99 9.54 -6.48
C VAL A 79 -11.10 8.60 -6.01
N GLU A 80 -11.35 7.55 -6.78
CA GLU A 80 -12.27 6.46 -6.43
C GLU A 80 -11.56 5.13 -6.70
N PRO A 81 -11.56 4.19 -5.76
CA PRO A 81 -11.00 2.86 -5.98
C PRO A 81 -11.69 2.11 -7.12
N THR A 82 -10.88 1.45 -7.91
CA THR A 82 -11.31 0.68 -9.09
C THR A 82 -10.67 -0.71 -9.09
N VAL A 83 -10.71 -1.40 -10.23
CA VAL A 83 -9.90 -2.58 -10.48
C VAL A 83 -8.41 -2.25 -10.34
N GLU A 84 -7.58 -3.26 -10.14
CA GLU A 84 -6.13 -3.08 -10.00
C GLU A 84 -5.53 -2.39 -11.23
N LEU A 85 -4.86 -1.27 -11.01
CA LEU A 85 -4.17 -0.49 -12.04
C LEU A 85 -2.71 -0.91 -12.11
N ALA A 86 -2.13 -0.94 -13.30
CA ALA A 86 -0.71 -1.27 -13.50
C ALA A 86 0.16 -0.08 -13.07
N ALA A 87 0.73 -0.17 -11.87
CA ALA A 87 1.63 0.82 -11.28
C ALA A 87 2.36 0.22 -10.08
N ASP A 88 3.38 0.93 -9.58
CA ASP A 88 4.12 0.54 -8.38
C ASP A 88 4.02 1.56 -7.24
N ALA A 89 3.30 2.65 -7.45
CA ALA A 89 2.95 3.60 -6.43
C ALA A 89 1.57 4.20 -6.67
N LEU A 90 0.93 4.64 -5.59
CA LEU A 90 -0.34 5.34 -5.67
C LEU A 90 -0.43 6.38 -4.54
N PHE A 91 -1.21 7.42 -4.80
CA PHE A 91 -1.53 8.43 -3.80
C PHE A 91 -3.00 8.82 -3.85
N THR A 92 -3.49 9.38 -2.76
CA THR A 92 -4.87 9.87 -2.67
C THR A 92 -4.97 11.09 -1.76
N LYS A 93 -5.96 11.93 -2.04
CA LYS A 93 -6.43 13.02 -1.19
C LYS A 93 -7.79 12.70 -0.57
N GLN A 94 -8.36 11.56 -0.95
CA GLN A 94 -9.70 11.19 -0.51
C GLN A 94 -9.65 10.53 0.87
N PRO A 95 -10.49 10.96 1.82
CA PRO A 95 -10.63 10.28 3.08
C PRO A 95 -11.22 8.87 2.87
N ASN A 96 -10.85 7.94 3.75
CA ASN A 96 -11.29 6.54 3.72
C ASN A 96 -10.83 5.72 2.51
N VAL A 97 -10.01 6.24 1.62
CA VAL A 97 -9.32 5.46 0.59
C VAL A 97 -8.02 4.90 1.16
N VAL A 98 -7.85 3.58 1.07
CA VAL A 98 -6.66 2.86 1.53
C VAL A 98 -5.77 2.54 0.34
N CYS A 99 -4.60 3.14 0.32
CA CYS A 99 -3.56 2.86 -0.66
C CYS A 99 -2.81 1.57 -0.27
N CYS A 100 -2.78 0.57 -1.14
CA CYS A 100 -2.19 -0.74 -0.86
C CYS A 100 -1.10 -1.12 -1.86
N VAL A 101 0.04 -1.56 -1.35
CA VAL A 101 1.04 -2.31 -2.10
C VAL A 101 1.30 -3.66 -1.41
N GLN A 102 1.84 -4.59 -2.16
CA GLN A 102 2.17 -5.94 -1.70
C GLN A 102 3.68 -6.12 -1.78
N THR A 103 4.27 -6.63 -0.72
CA THR A 103 5.71 -6.87 -0.66
C THR A 103 5.99 -8.26 -0.06
N ALA A 104 7.05 -8.88 -0.53
CA ALA A 104 7.64 -10.06 0.08
C ALA A 104 9.06 -9.72 0.58
N ASP A 105 9.89 -9.21 -0.31
CA ASP A 105 11.29 -8.84 -0.08
C ASP A 105 11.60 -7.40 -0.55
N CYS A 106 10.67 -6.77 -1.30
CA CYS A 106 10.76 -5.38 -1.69
C CYS A 106 10.34 -4.45 -0.55
N LEU A 107 10.83 -3.21 -0.56
CA LEU A 107 10.56 -2.22 0.46
C LEU A 107 9.24 -1.48 0.20
N PRO A 108 8.26 -1.46 1.13
CA PRO A 108 7.15 -0.53 1.06
C PRO A 108 7.58 0.82 1.63
N VAL A 109 7.34 1.91 0.89
CA VAL A 109 7.63 3.26 1.38
C VAL A 109 6.32 4.03 1.48
N PHE A 110 6.01 4.49 2.68
CA PHE A 110 4.80 5.26 2.99
C PHE A 110 5.13 6.75 2.97
N PHE A 111 4.21 7.55 2.46
CA PHE A 111 4.34 9.01 2.43
C PHE A 111 3.06 9.65 2.97
N ALA A 112 3.22 10.78 3.62
CA ALA A 112 2.11 11.63 4.01
C ALA A 112 2.51 13.10 3.96
N ALA A 113 1.58 13.96 3.54
CA ALA A 113 1.74 15.39 3.78
C ALA A 113 1.66 15.69 5.28
N ARG A 114 2.50 16.59 5.79
CA ARG A 114 2.53 16.98 7.23
C ARG A 114 1.19 17.47 7.74
N ASN A 115 0.38 18.07 6.89
CA ASN A 115 -0.98 18.52 7.24
C ASN A 115 -2.03 17.39 7.09
N GLY A 116 -1.64 16.20 6.57
CA GLY A 116 -2.50 15.06 6.33
C GLY A 116 -3.52 15.26 5.22
N SER A 117 -3.25 16.15 4.25
CA SER A 117 -4.13 16.38 3.11
C SER A 117 -4.07 15.29 2.06
N GLU A 118 -2.98 14.55 2.01
CA GLU A 118 -2.75 13.44 1.07
C GLU A 118 -1.80 12.40 1.65
N VAL A 119 -1.94 11.18 1.18
CA VAL A 119 -1.08 10.04 1.52
C VAL A 119 -0.69 9.29 0.26
N ALA A 120 0.45 8.63 0.30
CA ALA A 120 0.90 7.76 -0.77
C ALA A 120 1.62 6.54 -0.23
N ILE A 121 1.76 5.52 -1.08
CA ILE A 121 2.61 4.36 -0.82
C ILE A 121 3.29 3.94 -2.12
N ALA A 122 4.56 3.54 -2.03
CA ALA A 122 5.32 3.01 -3.15
C ALA A 122 5.86 1.61 -2.86
N HIS A 123 5.78 0.75 -3.86
CA HIS A 123 6.47 -0.53 -3.91
C HIS A 123 7.89 -0.27 -4.47
N ALA A 124 8.85 -0.18 -3.56
CA ALA A 124 10.23 0.15 -3.90
C ALA A 124 11.10 -1.12 -4.02
N GLY A 125 10.79 -1.97 -5.01
CA GLY A 125 11.70 -2.99 -5.47
C GLY A 125 12.92 -2.36 -6.16
N TRP A 126 14.05 -3.08 -6.24
CA TRP A 126 15.30 -2.51 -6.77
C TRP A 126 15.16 -1.90 -8.18
N LYS A 127 14.33 -2.51 -9.07
CA LYS A 127 14.06 -1.97 -10.41
C LYS A 127 13.30 -0.63 -10.34
N GLY A 128 12.27 -0.58 -9.49
CA GLY A 128 11.50 0.64 -9.26
C GLY A 128 12.35 1.76 -8.67
N LEU A 129 13.24 1.43 -7.73
CA LEU A 129 14.19 2.40 -7.15
C LEU A 129 15.11 2.98 -8.22
N VAL A 130 15.73 2.15 -9.05
CA VAL A 130 16.59 2.62 -10.17
C VAL A 130 15.80 3.45 -11.18
N ALA A 131 14.52 3.11 -11.40
CA ALA A 131 13.64 3.85 -12.31
C ALA A 131 13.04 5.13 -11.70
N GLY A 132 13.29 5.41 -10.41
CA GLY A 132 12.86 6.64 -9.73
C GLY A 132 11.43 6.59 -9.18
N VAL A 133 10.95 5.45 -8.69
CA VAL A 133 9.59 5.32 -8.16
C VAL A 133 9.31 6.26 -6.98
N LEU A 134 10.29 6.48 -6.10
CA LEU A 134 10.14 7.35 -4.92
C LEU A 134 10.07 8.82 -5.34
N GLU A 135 10.98 9.25 -6.21
CA GLU A 135 10.98 10.62 -6.76
C GLU A 135 9.72 10.91 -7.56
N ASN A 136 9.25 9.93 -8.34
CA ASN A 136 8.00 10.07 -9.08
C ASN A 136 6.80 10.17 -8.14
N THR A 137 6.79 9.42 -7.03
CA THR A 137 5.73 9.49 -6.03
C THR A 137 5.67 10.88 -5.41
N VAL A 138 6.80 11.40 -4.90
CA VAL A 138 6.87 12.74 -4.33
C VAL A 138 6.48 13.81 -5.35
N ARG A 139 6.94 13.69 -6.61
CA ARG A 139 6.62 14.67 -7.67
C ARG A 139 5.14 14.69 -8.05
N LYS A 140 4.45 13.56 -7.91
CA LYS A 140 3.01 13.42 -8.22
C LYS A 140 2.10 13.91 -7.08
N MET A 141 2.57 13.86 -5.85
CA MET A 141 1.86 14.47 -4.72
C MET A 141 1.79 15.99 -4.93
N SER A 142 0.76 16.62 -4.37
CA SER A 142 0.52 18.06 -4.56
C SER A 142 1.23 18.93 -3.53
N SER A 143 1.64 18.34 -2.41
CA SER A 143 2.40 19.02 -1.35
C SER A 143 3.84 19.25 -1.78
N ASP A 144 4.43 20.35 -1.32
CA ASP A 144 5.86 20.58 -1.47
C ASP A 144 6.66 19.43 -0.84
N ALA A 145 7.77 19.04 -1.47
CA ALA A 145 8.59 17.93 -0.99
C ALA A 145 9.07 18.11 0.46
N SER A 146 9.33 19.34 0.90
CA SER A 146 9.68 19.68 2.28
C SER A 146 8.57 19.43 3.30
N GLU A 147 7.32 19.35 2.82
CA GLU A 147 6.12 19.09 3.63
C GLU A 147 5.67 17.63 3.57
N ILE A 148 6.44 16.77 2.90
CA ILE A 148 6.18 15.33 2.84
C ILE A 148 7.08 14.60 3.83
N ILE A 149 6.50 13.72 4.61
CA ILE A 149 7.22 12.79 5.48
C ILE A 149 7.10 11.37 4.92
N ALA A 150 8.13 10.57 5.16
CA ALA A 150 8.17 9.18 4.74
C ALA A 150 8.49 8.24 5.92
N TRP A 151 8.04 6.99 5.80
CA TRP A 151 8.37 5.88 6.69
C TRP A 151 8.61 4.62 5.86
N LEU A 152 9.62 3.81 6.30
CA LEU A 152 10.06 2.58 5.63
C LEU A 152 10.04 1.42 6.62
#